data_3eeb9d9447b7437f5991864b46aa2571
#
_entry.id   3eeb9d9447b7437f5991864b46aa2571
#
_cell.length_a   1.000
_cell.length_b   1.000
_cell.length_c   1.000
_cell.angle_alpha   90.00
_cell.angle_beta   90.00
_cell.angle_gamma   90.00
#
_symmetry.space_group_name_H-M   'P 1'
#
loop_
_entity.id
_entity.type
_entity.pdbx_description
1 polymer ?
#
loop_
_entity_poly.entity_id
_entity_poly.type
_entity_poly.pdbx_seq_one_letter_code
_entity_poly.pdbx_strand_id
1 'polypeptide(L)'
;MDGNAVHAKCGDRSNYAPIRSALCASGNPHDVVDALLGLYPFKRLYIADINAIQGRDNHAGIIRGIQHNHPSLEIWLDAGISTGNLAAWQQQGLHCVIGSESISHMDKYRMLMQTPDHKNLLSLDFNQTGFLGPEPLLQDASNWPDRIIAMTLARVGSAAGPDTERLASIASRAGNRHVYAAGGIRGISDLLKLEASGITGALVATTLHTGSLTTGDIHSLMQAPLAKAE
;
A
#
# COMPACT_ATOMS: atom_id res chain seq x y z
N MET A 1 0.00 6.14 13.32
CA MET A 1 0.77 7.26 13.85
C MET A 1 0.39 7.46 15.31
N ASP A 2 1.35 7.49 16.21
CA ASP A 2 1.15 7.69 17.65
C ASP A 2 0.06 6.77 18.27
N GLY A 3 0.08 5.51 17.87
CA GLY A 3 -0.85 4.48 18.32
C GLY A 3 -2.23 4.50 17.70
N ASN A 4 -2.52 5.43 16.77
CA ASN A 4 -3.82 5.56 16.13
C ASN A 4 -3.73 5.39 14.61
N ALA A 5 -4.82 4.87 14.02
CA ALA A 5 -5.06 5.00 12.60
C ALA A 5 -5.34 6.47 12.26
N VAL A 6 -4.73 6.96 11.19
CA VAL A 6 -4.81 8.37 10.80
C VAL A 6 -5.29 8.52 9.36
N HIS A 7 -5.90 9.66 9.07
CA HIS A 7 -6.26 10.04 7.72
C HIS A 7 -5.01 10.65 7.05
N ALA A 8 -4.43 9.91 6.12
CA ALA A 8 -3.34 10.42 5.30
C ALA A 8 -3.84 11.48 4.31
N LYS A 9 -3.08 12.56 4.12
CA LYS A 9 -3.46 13.67 3.25
C LYS A 9 -2.26 14.12 2.42
N CYS A 10 -2.27 13.75 1.14
CA CYS A 10 -1.30 14.19 0.12
C CYS A 10 0.18 14.04 0.51
N GLY A 11 0.52 13.07 1.36
CA GLY A 11 1.89 12.86 1.86
C GLY A 11 2.34 13.87 2.91
N ASP A 12 1.52 14.86 3.26
CA ASP A 12 1.83 15.85 4.29
C ASP A 12 1.56 15.29 5.70
N ARG A 13 2.56 14.58 6.22
CA ARG A 13 2.50 13.87 7.51
C ARG A 13 2.30 14.78 8.71
N SER A 14 2.60 16.08 8.59
CA SER A 14 2.37 17.08 9.65
C SER A 14 0.89 17.38 9.87
N ASN A 15 0.06 17.16 8.85
CA ASN A 15 -1.37 17.38 8.85
C ASN A 15 -2.21 16.09 9.00
N TYR A 16 -1.59 14.96 9.37
CA TYR A 16 -2.33 13.74 9.63
C TYR A 16 -3.07 13.85 10.96
N ALA A 17 -4.37 13.53 10.93
CA ALA A 17 -5.24 13.53 12.09
C ALA A 17 -5.82 12.12 12.32
N PRO A 18 -6.23 11.78 13.55
CA PRO A 18 -6.94 10.53 13.81
C PRO A 18 -8.08 10.33 12.82
N ILE A 19 -8.25 9.10 12.35
CA ILE A 19 -9.22 8.79 11.32
C ILE A 19 -10.64 9.05 11.82
N ARG A 20 -11.47 9.63 10.96
CA ARG A 20 -12.92 9.65 11.12
C ARG A 20 -13.50 8.71 10.09
N SER A 21 -14.22 7.68 10.56
CA SER A 21 -14.70 6.60 9.72
C SER A 21 -16.20 6.39 9.93
N ALA A 22 -16.91 6.13 8.83
CA ALA A 22 -18.28 5.64 8.89
C ALA A 22 -18.36 4.17 9.36
N LEU A 23 -17.22 3.44 9.32
CA LEU A 23 -17.18 2.02 9.68
C LEU A 23 -17.02 1.79 11.17
N CYS A 24 -16.32 2.67 11.89
CA CYS A 24 -16.13 2.58 13.34
C CYS A 24 -15.89 3.97 13.94
N ALA A 25 -16.29 4.14 15.19
CA ALA A 25 -16.12 5.40 15.92
C ALA A 25 -14.72 5.57 16.53
N SER A 26 -13.90 4.52 16.49
CA SER A 26 -12.58 4.46 17.11
C SER A 26 -11.45 4.71 16.10
N GLY A 27 -10.38 5.39 16.54
CA GLY A 27 -9.10 5.45 15.81
C GLY A 27 -8.14 4.32 16.19
N ASN A 28 -8.52 3.41 17.09
CA ASN A 28 -7.71 2.26 17.46
C ASN A 28 -7.47 1.36 16.25
N PRO A 29 -6.23 1.01 15.90
CA PRO A 29 -5.94 0.19 14.72
C PRO A 29 -6.63 -1.18 14.71
N HIS A 30 -6.82 -1.83 15.85
CA HIS A 30 -7.55 -3.10 15.94
C HIS A 30 -9.01 -2.94 15.53
N ASP A 31 -9.70 -1.94 16.11
CA ASP A 31 -11.11 -1.67 15.78
C ASP A 31 -11.29 -1.30 14.30
N VAL A 32 -10.32 -0.58 13.74
CA VAL A 32 -10.33 -0.21 12.32
C VAL A 32 -10.17 -1.45 11.43
N VAL A 33 -9.26 -2.37 11.77
CA VAL A 33 -9.07 -3.61 11.02
C VAL A 33 -10.29 -4.51 11.12
N ASP A 34 -10.86 -4.67 12.32
CA ASP A 34 -12.09 -5.44 12.54
C ASP A 34 -13.24 -4.89 11.71
N ALA A 35 -13.41 -3.57 11.67
CA ALA A 35 -14.45 -2.91 10.88
C ALA A 35 -14.24 -3.09 9.36
N LEU A 36 -13.00 -3.01 8.87
CA LEU A 36 -12.68 -3.27 7.47
C LEU A 36 -12.97 -4.73 7.09
N LEU A 37 -12.59 -5.69 7.92
CA LEU A 37 -12.83 -7.12 7.68
C LEU A 37 -14.32 -7.49 7.85
N GLY A 38 -15.05 -6.75 8.67
CA GLY A 38 -16.51 -6.84 8.76
C GLY A 38 -17.24 -6.32 7.52
N LEU A 39 -16.66 -5.34 6.83
CA LEU A 39 -17.17 -4.85 5.55
C LEU A 39 -17.00 -5.88 4.42
N TYR A 40 -15.82 -6.47 4.34
CA TYR A 40 -15.48 -7.50 3.35
C TYR A 40 -14.30 -8.36 3.86
N PRO A 41 -14.25 -9.68 3.62
CA PRO A 41 -13.16 -10.55 4.07
C PRO A 41 -11.90 -10.36 3.23
N PHE A 42 -11.29 -9.19 3.33
CA PHE A 42 -10.04 -8.88 2.63
C PHE A 42 -8.94 -9.89 2.99
N LYS A 43 -8.17 -10.29 1.99
CA LYS A 43 -7.04 -11.22 2.17
C LYS A 43 -5.73 -10.51 2.47
N ARG A 44 -5.66 -9.20 2.18
CA ARG A 44 -4.45 -8.39 2.30
C ARG A 44 -4.74 -7.08 3.00
N LEU A 45 -3.84 -6.68 3.87
CA LEU A 45 -3.88 -5.41 4.57
C LEU A 45 -2.53 -4.69 4.39
N TYR A 46 -2.55 -3.49 3.83
CA TYR A 46 -1.39 -2.61 3.82
C TYR A 46 -1.39 -1.75 5.08
N ILE A 47 -0.27 -1.75 5.79
CA ILE A 47 -0.05 -0.91 6.96
C ILE A 47 1.17 -0.03 6.70
N ALA A 48 0.99 1.30 6.77
CA ALA A 48 2.07 2.26 6.85
C ALA A 48 2.27 2.67 8.31
N ASP A 49 3.37 2.23 8.93
CA ASP A 49 3.78 2.71 10.26
C ASP A 49 4.49 4.06 10.10
N ILE A 50 3.73 5.13 10.19
CA ILE A 50 4.22 6.49 9.94
C ILE A 50 5.33 6.88 10.91
N ASN A 51 5.26 6.45 12.18
CA ASN A 51 6.32 6.71 13.13
C ASN A 51 7.63 6.07 12.70
N ALA A 52 7.61 4.80 12.33
CA ALA A 52 8.78 4.07 11.88
C ALA A 52 9.34 4.63 10.55
N ILE A 53 8.48 5.00 9.60
CA ILE A 53 8.88 5.66 8.34
C ILE A 53 9.60 6.98 8.62
N GLN A 54 9.20 7.71 9.66
CA GLN A 54 9.84 8.96 10.08
C GLN A 54 11.08 8.76 10.98
N GLY A 55 11.53 7.51 11.18
CA GLY A 55 12.68 7.22 12.06
C GLY A 55 12.39 7.40 13.56
N ARG A 56 11.11 7.41 13.95
CA ARG A 56 10.64 7.40 15.34
C ARG A 56 10.39 5.96 15.82
N ASP A 57 9.83 5.79 17.03
CA ASP A 57 9.40 4.49 17.53
C ASP A 57 8.42 3.80 16.58
N ASN A 58 8.39 2.48 16.58
CA ASN A 58 7.49 1.67 15.76
C ASN A 58 6.33 1.09 16.58
N HIS A 59 5.31 0.61 15.87
CA HIS A 59 4.11 0.03 16.45
C HIS A 59 4.08 -1.51 16.37
N ALA A 60 5.24 -2.18 16.54
CA ALA A 60 5.36 -3.64 16.44
C ALA A 60 4.38 -4.41 17.33
N GLY A 61 4.08 -3.88 18.53
CA GLY A 61 3.08 -4.47 19.43
C GLY A 61 1.67 -4.50 18.84
N ILE A 62 1.24 -3.40 18.23
CA ILE A 62 -0.06 -3.28 17.56
C ILE A 62 -0.12 -4.22 16.35
N ILE A 63 0.93 -4.23 15.52
CA ILE A 63 1.00 -5.09 14.33
C ILE A 63 0.93 -6.56 14.69
N ARG A 64 1.67 -7.00 15.73
CA ARG A 64 1.58 -8.38 16.23
C ARG A 64 0.20 -8.73 16.76
N GLY A 65 -0.46 -7.80 17.45
CA GLY A 65 -1.84 -7.98 17.91
C GLY A 65 -2.80 -8.21 16.76
N ILE A 66 -2.69 -7.42 15.68
CA ILE A 66 -3.50 -7.58 14.46
C ILE A 66 -3.22 -8.95 13.81
N GLN A 67 -1.96 -9.38 13.68
CA GLN A 67 -1.62 -10.70 13.14
C GLN A 67 -2.20 -11.84 13.99
N HIS A 68 -2.13 -11.70 15.31
CA HIS A 68 -2.67 -12.70 16.23
C HIS A 68 -4.18 -12.86 16.09
N ASN A 69 -4.90 -11.75 16.00
CA ASN A 69 -6.35 -11.74 15.88
C ASN A 69 -6.83 -12.19 14.48
N HIS A 70 -6.00 -11.97 13.45
CA HIS A 70 -6.32 -12.25 12.04
C HIS A 70 -5.20 -13.06 11.36
N PRO A 71 -4.97 -14.32 11.75
CA PRO A 71 -3.80 -15.11 11.30
C PRO A 71 -3.83 -15.46 9.80
N SER A 72 -4.99 -15.36 9.15
CA SER A 72 -5.13 -15.57 7.69
C SER A 72 -4.89 -14.30 6.85
N LEU A 73 -4.71 -13.14 7.49
CA LEU A 73 -4.53 -11.87 6.83
C LEU A 73 -3.06 -11.67 6.42
N GLU A 74 -2.81 -11.52 5.12
CA GLU A 74 -1.49 -11.17 4.61
C GLU A 74 -1.23 -9.68 4.87
N ILE A 75 -0.26 -9.36 5.72
CA ILE A 75 0.08 -7.96 6.05
C ILE A 75 1.27 -7.50 5.22
N TRP A 76 1.07 -6.40 4.48
CA TRP A 76 2.09 -5.65 3.78
C TRP A 76 2.49 -4.45 4.62
N LEU A 77 3.69 -4.50 5.18
CA LEU A 77 4.16 -3.50 6.14
C LEU A 77 5.16 -2.55 5.50
N ASP A 78 4.82 -1.27 5.46
CA ASP A 78 5.75 -0.18 5.25
C ASP A 78 6.08 0.47 6.60
N ALA A 79 7.31 0.27 7.05
CA ALA A 79 7.82 0.76 8.33
C ALA A 79 9.22 1.37 8.18
N GLY A 80 9.47 2.06 7.07
CA GLY A 80 10.80 2.59 6.79
C GLY A 80 11.84 1.46 6.73
N ILE A 81 11.58 0.47 5.88
CA ILE A 81 12.39 -0.75 5.79
C ILE A 81 13.84 -0.42 5.41
N SER A 82 14.76 -0.97 6.19
CA SER A 82 16.20 -0.80 6.04
C SER A 82 16.93 -2.13 6.30
N THR A 83 18.20 -2.20 5.96
CA THR A 83 19.03 -3.38 6.25
C THR A 83 19.12 -3.70 7.74
N GLY A 84 18.89 -2.70 8.60
CA GLY A 84 18.93 -2.88 10.06
C GLY A 84 17.63 -3.46 10.66
N ASN A 85 16.48 -3.35 9.97
CA ASN A 85 15.20 -3.79 10.53
C ASN A 85 14.47 -4.85 9.70
N LEU A 86 14.84 -5.05 8.43
CA LEU A 86 14.18 -5.97 7.50
C LEU A 86 14.05 -7.38 8.08
N ALA A 87 15.15 -7.97 8.55
CA ALA A 87 15.15 -9.33 9.07
C ALA A 87 14.21 -9.51 10.27
N ALA A 88 14.14 -8.52 11.16
CA ALA A 88 13.26 -8.55 12.31
C ALA A 88 11.77 -8.55 11.94
N TRP A 89 11.38 -7.83 10.88
CA TRP A 89 10.02 -7.82 10.36
C TRP A 89 9.70 -9.12 9.60
N GLN A 90 10.62 -9.62 8.78
CA GLN A 90 10.44 -10.87 8.05
C GLN A 90 10.28 -12.08 8.98
N GLN A 91 11.04 -12.15 10.08
CA GLN A 91 10.90 -13.20 11.10
C GLN A 91 9.52 -13.24 11.76
N GLN A 92 8.78 -12.14 11.72
CA GLN A 92 7.39 -12.08 12.17
C GLN A 92 6.39 -12.53 11.07
N GLY A 93 6.85 -12.98 9.90
CA GLY A 93 6.00 -13.41 8.79
C GLY A 93 5.36 -12.27 8.00
N LEU A 94 5.86 -11.03 8.15
CA LEU A 94 5.36 -9.86 7.45
C LEU A 94 5.97 -9.74 6.05
N HIS A 95 5.18 -9.25 5.10
CA HIS A 95 5.64 -8.87 3.79
C HIS A 95 6.10 -7.40 3.84
N CYS A 96 7.40 -7.18 3.76
CA CYS A 96 7.96 -5.83 3.89
C CYS A 96 7.79 -5.05 2.59
N VAL A 97 7.28 -3.81 2.70
CA VAL A 97 7.20 -2.86 1.61
C VAL A 97 8.42 -1.95 1.66
N ILE A 98 9.25 -2.02 0.63
CA ILE A 98 10.44 -1.19 0.49
C ILE A 98 10.02 0.07 -0.28
N GLY A 99 9.84 1.16 0.45
CA GLY A 99 9.49 2.46 -0.12
C GLY A 99 10.70 3.11 -0.80
N SER A 100 10.55 3.49 -2.07
CA SER A 100 11.61 4.14 -2.83
C SER A 100 12.05 5.47 -2.23
N GLU A 101 11.14 6.18 -1.53
CA GLU A 101 11.47 7.40 -0.79
C GLU A 101 12.54 7.20 0.29
N SER A 102 12.68 5.97 0.82
CA SER A 102 13.65 5.61 1.85
C SER A 102 14.98 5.10 1.27
N ILE A 103 15.08 4.95 -0.04
CA ILE A 103 16.27 4.45 -0.74
C ILE A 103 17.11 5.62 -1.23
N SER A 104 18.31 5.79 -0.65
CA SER A 104 19.22 6.86 -1.05
C SER A 104 20.06 6.52 -2.30
N HIS A 105 20.33 5.23 -2.56
CA HIS A 105 21.13 4.75 -3.69
C HIS A 105 20.89 3.26 -3.96
N MET A 106 21.19 2.82 -5.19
CA MET A 106 20.86 1.46 -5.66
C MET A 106 21.52 0.33 -4.87
N ASP A 107 22.70 0.54 -4.31
CA ASP A 107 23.37 -0.51 -3.53
C ASP A 107 22.58 -0.84 -2.26
N LYS A 108 22.01 0.17 -1.59
CA LYS A 108 21.12 -0.05 -0.45
C LYS A 108 19.89 -0.87 -0.87
N TYR A 109 19.29 -0.56 -2.01
CA TYR A 109 18.17 -1.32 -2.56
C TYR A 109 18.56 -2.77 -2.84
N ARG A 110 19.67 -3.00 -3.54
CA ARG A 110 20.15 -4.36 -3.85
C ARG A 110 20.38 -5.19 -2.59
N MET A 111 20.97 -4.61 -1.55
CA MET A 111 21.14 -5.29 -0.26
C MET A 111 19.82 -5.74 0.35
N LEU A 112 18.78 -4.91 0.28
CA LEU A 112 17.43 -5.24 0.78
C LEU A 112 16.77 -6.37 -0.04
N MET A 113 17.04 -6.41 -1.35
CA MET A 113 16.44 -7.41 -2.25
C MET A 113 17.20 -8.74 -2.29
N GLN A 114 18.42 -8.81 -1.78
CA GLN A 114 19.22 -10.04 -1.71
C GLN A 114 18.78 -11.01 -0.59
N THR A 115 17.82 -10.62 0.24
CA THR A 115 17.31 -11.51 1.30
C THR A 115 16.56 -12.70 0.67
N PRO A 116 16.77 -13.93 1.19
CA PRO A 116 16.27 -15.17 0.56
C PRO A 116 14.75 -15.28 0.46
N ASP A 117 14.01 -14.53 1.26
CA ASP A 117 12.55 -14.59 1.29
C ASP A 117 11.95 -13.51 0.39
N HIS A 118 11.58 -13.92 -0.82
CA HIS A 118 11.06 -13.05 -1.89
C HIS A 118 9.65 -12.47 -1.67
N LYS A 119 9.23 -12.29 -0.41
CA LYS A 119 7.92 -11.71 -0.07
C LYS A 119 7.91 -10.19 -0.01
N ASN A 120 9.06 -9.55 -0.23
CA ASN A 120 9.15 -8.09 -0.22
C ASN A 120 8.44 -7.48 -1.44
N LEU A 121 7.83 -6.33 -1.23
CA LEU A 121 7.24 -5.49 -2.27
C LEU A 121 8.10 -4.25 -2.46
N LEU A 122 8.08 -3.70 -3.65
CA LEU A 122 8.62 -2.36 -3.92
C LEU A 122 7.48 -1.36 -4.00
N SER A 123 7.57 -0.27 -3.26
CA SER A 123 6.73 0.90 -3.49
C SER A 123 7.51 1.93 -4.29
N LEU A 124 7.04 2.25 -5.49
CA LEU A 124 7.51 3.38 -6.29
C LEU A 124 6.72 4.62 -5.85
N ASP A 125 7.36 5.49 -5.09
CA ASP A 125 6.71 6.60 -4.42
C ASP A 125 6.86 7.90 -5.23
N PHE A 126 5.74 8.60 -5.41
CA PHE A 126 5.69 9.84 -6.17
C PHE A 126 4.98 10.94 -5.38
N ASN A 127 5.63 12.08 -5.26
CA ASN A 127 5.02 13.30 -4.73
C ASN A 127 4.62 14.25 -5.88
N GLN A 128 4.36 15.52 -5.52
CA GLN A 128 3.98 16.56 -6.50
C GLN A 128 5.12 16.92 -7.48
N THR A 129 6.37 16.72 -7.08
CA THR A 129 7.54 17.07 -7.88
C THR A 129 8.07 15.91 -8.72
N GLY A 130 7.59 14.68 -8.49
CA GLY A 130 7.98 13.50 -9.25
C GLY A 130 8.33 12.30 -8.39
N PHE A 131 9.18 11.44 -8.92
CA PHE A 131 9.63 10.20 -8.28
C PHE A 131 10.53 10.49 -7.07
N LEU A 132 10.34 9.72 -6.01
CA LEU A 132 11.16 9.76 -4.80
C LEU A 132 12.02 8.50 -4.74
N GLY A 133 13.30 8.64 -5.02
CA GLY A 133 14.25 7.53 -4.98
C GLY A 133 15.34 7.63 -6.04
N PRO A 134 16.23 6.63 -6.12
CA PRO A 134 17.24 6.58 -7.14
C PRO A 134 16.61 6.40 -8.53
N GLU A 135 16.91 7.29 -9.46
CA GLU A 135 16.35 7.27 -10.81
C GLU A 135 16.47 5.90 -11.54
N PRO A 136 17.61 5.15 -11.44
CA PRO A 136 17.70 3.82 -12.04
C PRO A 136 16.67 2.82 -11.51
N LEU A 137 16.14 3.00 -10.29
CA LEU A 137 15.10 2.14 -9.75
C LEU A 137 13.78 2.34 -10.50
N LEU A 138 13.48 3.56 -10.93
CA LEU A 138 12.30 3.84 -11.75
C LEU A 138 12.51 3.44 -13.21
N GLN A 139 13.70 3.70 -13.77
CA GLN A 139 13.95 3.53 -15.20
C GLN A 139 14.14 2.08 -15.62
N ASP A 140 14.78 1.26 -14.78
CA ASP A 140 15.12 -0.13 -15.09
C ASP A 140 14.25 -1.11 -14.31
N ALA A 141 13.19 -1.60 -14.99
CA ALA A 141 12.26 -2.55 -14.45
C ALA A 141 12.89 -3.93 -14.12
N SER A 142 14.11 -4.23 -14.59
CA SER A 142 14.81 -5.46 -14.19
C SER A 142 15.12 -5.51 -12.69
N ASN A 143 15.16 -4.35 -12.04
CA ASN A 143 15.35 -4.23 -10.58
C ASN A 143 14.05 -4.48 -9.78
N TRP A 144 12.88 -4.60 -10.43
CA TRP A 144 11.63 -4.68 -9.71
C TRP A 144 11.34 -6.12 -9.26
N PRO A 145 10.80 -6.33 -8.03
CA PRO A 145 10.31 -7.62 -7.58
C PRO A 145 8.97 -7.97 -8.26
N ASP A 146 8.43 -9.15 -7.94
CA ASP A 146 7.17 -9.63 -8.49
C ASP A 146 5.96 -8.73 -8.16
N ARG A 147 6.02 -7.98 -7.06
CA ARG A 147 4.93 -7.11 -6.59
C ARG A 147 5.41 -5.68 -6.42
N ILE A 148 4.72 -4.75 -7.08
CA ILE A 148 5.06 -3.34 -7.14
C ILE A 148 3.83 -2.52 -6.76
N ILE A 149 4.00 -1.57 -5.86
CA ILE A 149 3.00 -0.55 -5.55
C ILE A 149 3.41 0.73 -6.27
N ALA A 150 2.54 1.28 -7.12
CA ALA A 150 2.70 2.62 -7.66
C ALA A 150 1.98 3.60 -6.73
N MET A 151 2.74 4.22 -5.83
CA MET A 151 2.23 5.07 -4.76
C MET A 151 2.27 6.54 -5.16
N THR A 152 1.12 7.09 -5.53
CA THR A 152 1.01 8.53 -5.79
C THR A 152 0.63 9.26 -4.51
N LEU A 153 1.64 9.59 -3.69
CA LEU A 153 1.47 10.28 -2.40
C LEU A 153 0.67 11.57 -2.52
N ALA A 154 0.90 12.35 -3.58
CA ALA A 154 0.17 13.58 -3.86
C ALA A 154 -1.35 13.39 -4.03
N ARG A 155 -1.80 12.17 -4.30
CA ARG A 155 -3.23 11.83 -4.47
C ARG A 155 -3.81 11.04 -3.30
N VAL A 156 -2.98 10.62 -2.34
CA VAL A 156 -3.46 9.91 -1.13
C VAL A 156 -4.39 10.82 -0.33
N GLY A 157 -5.57 10.31 0.01
CA GLY A 157 -6.58 11.08 0.75
C GLY A 157 -7.21 12.24 -0.03
N SER A 158 -6.99 12.32 -1.35
CA SER A 158 -7.58 13.33 -2.24
C SER A 158 -8.70 12.74 -3.10
N ALA A 159 -9.57 13.61 -3.62
CA ALA A 159 -10.61 13.23 -4.59
C ALA A 159 -10.15 13.38 -6.06
N ALA A 160 -8.83 13.42 -6.33
CA ALA A 160 -8.29 13.70 -7.67
C ALA A 160 -8.39 12.52 -8.66
N GLY A 161 -8.71 11.33 -8.17
CA GLY A 161 -8.64 10.09 -8.95
C GLY A 161 -7.23 9.49 -9.01
N PRO A 162 -7.08 8.22 -9.42
CA PRO A 162 -5.79 7.57 -9.59
C PRO A 162 -4.98 8.22 -10.72
N ASP A 163 -3.66 8.12 -10.66
CA ASP A 163 -2.77 8.62 -11.71
C ASP A 163 -2.66 7.58 -12.84
N THR A 164 -3.66 7.57 -13.72
CA THR A 164 -3.80 6.55 -14.76
C THR A 164 -2.67 6.55 -15.77
N GLU A 165 -2.11 7.72 -16.10
CA GLU A 165 -0.98 7.86 -17.02
C GLU A 165 0.29 7.21 -16.44
N ARG A 166 0.61 7.53 -15.18
CA ARG A 166 1.73 6.93 -14.48
C ARG A 166 1.57 5.42 -14.30
N LEU A 167 0.37 4.99 -13.91
CA LEU A 167 0.06 3.57 -13.75
C LEU A 167 0.22 2.81 -15.07
N ALA A 168 -0.26 3.35 -16.19
CA ALA A 168 -0.07 2.76 -17.51
C ALA A 168 1.42 2.67 -17.88
N SER A 169 2.20 3.72 -17.62
CA SER A 169 3.65 3.73 -17.84
C SER A 169 4.40 2.69 -17.01
N ILE A 170 4.01 2.46 -15.76
CA ILE A 170 4.60 1.43 -14.91
C ILE A 170 4.17 0.05 -15.39
N ALA A 171 2.88 -0.17 -15.64
CA ALA A 171 2.33 -1.45 -16.06
C ALA A 171 2.94 -1.93 -17.38
N SER A 172 3.13 -1.04 -18.36
CA SER A 172 3.75 -1.40 -19.65
C SER A 172 5.19 -1.91 -19.53
N ARG A 173 5.90 -1.59 -18.46
CA ARG A 173 7.27 -2.02 -18.19
C ARG A 173 7.36 -3.18 -17.20
N ALA A 174 6.28 -3.46 -16.49
CA ALA A 174 6.28 -4.46 -15.41
C ALA A 174 6.39 -5.90 -15.92
N GLY A 175 6.09 -6.18 -17.19
CA GLY A 175 6.06 -7.54 -17.72
C GLY A 175 5.00 -8.39 -16.98
N ASN A 176 5.41 -9.54 -16.45
CA ASN A 176 4.53 -10.45 -15.72
C ASN A 176 4.37 -10.10 -14.21
N ARG A 177 4.88 -8.97 -13.78
CA ARG A 177 4.82 -8.55 -12.38
C ARG A 177 3.44 -7.97 -12.03
N HIS A 178 3.10 -8.06 -10.77
CA HIS A 178 1.84 -7.55 -10.25
C HIS A 178 1.98 -6.07 -9.85
N VAL A 179 1.23 -5.19 -10.52
CA VAL A 179 1.20 -3.76 -10.22
C VAL A 179 -0.04 -3.42 -9.41
N TYR A 180 0.15 -2.74 -8.29
CA TYR A 180 -0.92 -2.27 -7.42
C TYR A 180 -0.94 -0.74 -7.42
N ALA A 181 -2.14 -0.18 -7.62
CA ALA A 181 -2.35 1.26 -7.58
C ALA A 181 -2.55 1.75 -6.13
N ALA A 182 -1.96 2.88 -5.78
CA ALA A 182 -2.18 3.54 -4.49
C ALA A 182 -2.28 5.06 -4.63
N GLY A 183 -3.34 5.61 -4.05
CA GLY A 183 -3.63 7.05 -4.03
C GLY A 183 -4.73 7.48 -5.00
N GLY A 184 -5.68 8.26 -4.48
CA GLY A 184 -6.69 8.98 -5.25
C GLY A 184 -7.93 8.18 -5.67
N ILE A 185 -8.07 6.92 -5.35
CA ILE A 185 -9.22 6.08 -5.75
C ILE A 185 -10.49 6.63 -5.13
N ARG A 186 -11.54 6.87 -5.95
CA ARG A 186 -12.79 7.52 -5.55
C ARG A 186 -13.96 6.57 -5.39
N GLY A 187 -13.89 5.39 -6.02
CA GLY A 187 -14.96 4.40 -5.97
C GLY A 187 -14.81 3.33 -7.06
N ILE A 188 -15.89 2.59 -7.28
CA ILE A 188 -15.90 1.42 -8.16
C ILE A 188 -15.49 1.73 -9.61
N SER A 189 -15.89 2.88 -10.16
CA SER A 189 -15.57 3.23 -11.54
C SER A 189 -14.05 3.39 -11.78
N ASP A 190 -13.31 3.87 -10.77
CA ASP A 190 -11.86 3.95 -10.86
C ASP A 190 -11.24 2.54 -10.81
N LEU A 191 -11.74 1.66 -9.96
CA LEU A 191 -11.27 0.28 -9.83
C LEU A 191 -11.48 -0.52 -11.12
N LEU A 192 -12.65 -0.40 -11.76
CA LEU A 192 -12.93 -1.03 -13.05
C LEU A 192 -11.99 -0.54 -14.16
N LYS A 193 -11.68 0.76 -14.19
CA LYS A 193 -10.71 1.32 -15.17
C LYS A 193 -9.30 0.81 -14.92
N LEU A 194 -8.90 0.68 -13.65
CA LEU A 194 -7.59 0.13 -13.29
C LEU A 194 -7.47 -1.33 -13.70
N GLU A 195 -8.49 -2.14 -13.45
CA GLU A 195 -8.55 -3.54 -13.89
C GLU A 195 -8.45 -3.65 -15.41
N ALA A 196 -9.24 -2.87 -16.16
CA ALA A 196 -9.18 -2.83 -17.63
C ALA A 196 -7.83 -2.38 -18.18
N SER A 197 -7.02 -1.68 -17.37
CA SER A 197 -5.65 -1.24 -17.71
C SER A 197 -4.57 -2.25 -17.27
N GLY A 198 -4.95 -3.47 -16.84
CA GLY A 198 -4.01 -4.52 -16.42
C GLY A 198 -3.40 -4.30 -15.02
N ILE A 199 -3.95 -3.40 -14.22
CA ILE A 199 -3.54 -3.21 -12.83
C ILE A 199 -4.10 -4.36 -11.98
N THR A 200 -3.22 -5.04 -11.26
CA THR A 200 -3.56 -6.27 -10.49
C THR A 200 -4.48 -6.01 -9.31
N GLY A 201 -4.38 -4.82 -8.70
CA GLY A 201 -5.19 -4.46 -7.55
C GLY A 201 -4.96 -3.03 -7.11
N ALA A 202 -5.62 -2.63 -6.03
CA ALA A 202 -5.53 -1.27 -5.52
C ALA A 202 -5.52 -1.22 -3.99
N LEU A 203 -4.71 -0.33 -3.43
CA LEU A 203 -4.76 0.03 -2.03
C LEU A 203 -5.83 1.10 -1.83
N VAL A 204 -6.87 0.76 -1.09
CA VAL A 204 -8.00 1.64 -0.82
C VAL A 204 -8.14 1.89 0.68
N ALA A 205 -8.37 3.12 1.06
CA ALA A 205 -8.63 3.50 2.44
C ALA A 205 -9.77 4.51 2.52
N THR A 206 -9.58 5.73 2.04
CA THR A 206 -10.55 6.83 2.18
C THR A 206 -11.94 6.45 1.70
N THR A 207 -12.07 5.79 0.56
CA THR A 207 -13.37 5.38 -0.02
C THR A 207 -14.12 4.35 0.83
N LEU A 208 -13.40 3.47 1.53
CA LEU A 208 -13.99 2.54 2.49
C LEU A 208 -14.48 3.29 3.71
N HIS A 209 -13.64 4.15 4.29
CA HIS A 209 -13.98 4.92 5.50
C HIS A 209 -15.07 5.96 5.29
N THR A 210 -15.24 6.47 4.07
CA THR A 210 -16.34 7.41 3.72
C THR A 210 -17.60 6.70 3.25
N GLY A 211 -17.56 5.39 3.02
CA GLY A 211 -18.67 4.62 2.44
C GLY A 211 -18.89 4.85 0.94
N SER A 212 -17.96 5.54 0.26
CA SER A 212 -18.02 5.77 -1.20
C SER A 212 -17.75 4.50 -2.02
N LEU A 213 -17.15 3.48 -1.41
CA LEU A 213 -17.02 2.13 -1.93
C LEU A 213 -17.78 1.19 -1.00
N THR A 214 -18.88 0.65 -1.47
CA THR A 214 -19.80 -0.17 -0.67
C THR A 214 -19.43 -1.66 -0.72
N THR A 215 -19.97 -2.43 0.22
CA THR A 215 -19.87 -3.91 0.20
C THR A 215 -20.39 -4.49 -1.12
N GLY A 216 -21.50 -3.95 -1.65
CA GLY A 216 -22.06 -4.37 -2.94
C GLY A 216 -21.11 -4.13 -4.10
N ASP A 217 -20.44 -2.97 -4.13
CA ASP A 217 -19.42 -2.66 -5.14
C ASP A 217 -18.26 -3.65 -5.10
N ILE A 218 -17.76 -3.95 -3.90
CA ILE A 218 -16.65 -4.88 -3.70
C ILE A 218 -17.04 -6.30 -4.15
N HIS A 219 -18.23 -6.77 -3.77
CA HIS A 219 -18.72 -8.08 -4.21
C HIS A 219 -18.84 -8.16 -5.73
N SER A 220 -19.34 -7.10 -6.37
CA SER A 220 -19.48 -7.04 -7.84
C SER A 220 -18.12 -7.13 -8.53
N LEU A 221 -17.10 -6.42 -8.03
CA LEU A 221 -15.74 -6.49 -8.54
C LEU A 221 -15.13 -7.89 -8.40
N MET A 222 -15.32 -8.53 -7.24
CA MET A 222 -14.69 -9.83 -6.95
C MET A 222 -15.40 -11.01 -7.62
N GLN A 223 -16.63 -10.83 -8.10
CA GLN A 223 -17.40 -11.85 -8.84
C GLN A 223 -17.29 -11.68 -10.36
N ALA A 224 -16.81 -10.53 -10.84
CA ALA A 224 -16.58 -10.33 -12.26
C ALA A 224 -15.55 -11.36 -12.75
N PRO A 225 -15.82 -12.19 -13.78
CA PRO A 225 -14.80 -13.03 -14.36
C PRO A 225 -13.69 -12.13 -14.88
N LEU A 226 -12.43 -12.40 -14.47
CA LEU A 226 -11.26 -11.74 -15.03
C LEU A 226 -11.39 -11.78 -16.56
N ALA A 227 -11.58 -10.63 -17.18
CA ALA A 227 -11.55 -10.51 -18.63
C ALA A 227 -10.18 -11.04 -19.08
N LYS A 228 -10.17 -12.27 -19.63
CA LYS A 228 -8.97 -12.81 -20.26
C LYS A 228 -8.65 -11.87 -21.41
N ALA A 229 -7.51 -11.17 -21.32
CA ALA A 229 -6.93 -10.54 -22.48
C ALA A 229 -6.66 -11.66 -23.52
N GLU A 230 -7.40 -11.62 -24.63
CA GLU A 230 -7.10 -12.38 -25.83
C GLU A 230 -5.84 -11.82 -26.50
#